data_1a90098584826deb56ac76af7d38a73c
#
_entry.id   1a90098584826deb56ac76af7d38a73c
#
_cell.length_a   1.000
_cell.length_b   1.000
_cell.length_c   1.000
_cell.angle_alpha   90.00
_cell.angle_beta   90.00
_cell.angle_gamma   90.00
#
_symmetry.space_group_name_H-M   'P 1'
#
loop_
_entity.id
_entity.type
_entity.pdbx_description
1 polymer ?
#
loop_
_entity_poly.entity_id
_entity_poly.type
_entity_poly.pdbx_seq_one_letter_code
_entity_poly.pdbx_strand_id
1 'polypeptide(L)'
;MSFINYSSREINCKIVYYGPGLCGKTANLQYIYKRTTPEQKGKLISLATESERTLFFDFLPLTLGAIRGFRVRFHLYTVPGQVFYAASRKLILKGVDGIVFVVDSQIERIDANIESLEDLRFNLSEQGYNLDKLPFTIQYNKRDLQNIAPLEELNAILNPDTIPWFEGVALTGVGVFDTLKSVAKGVLLELKKHY
;
A
#
# COMPACT_ATOMS: atom_id res chain seq x y z
N MET A 1 6.12 -11.14 7.32
CA MET A 1 7.42 -11.65 7.77
C MET A 1 8.33 -11.71 6.56
N SER A 2 9.31 -10.81 6.52
CA SER A 2 10.24 -10.69 5.40
C SER A 2 10.98 -12.00 5.17
N PHE A 3 11.12 -12.41 3.93
CA PHE A 3 11.83 -13.64 3.57
C PHE A 3 13.26 -13.31 3.16
N ILE A 4 14.26 -13.87 3.88
CA ILE A 4 15.67 -13.74 3.53
C ILE A 4 16.13 -14.94 2.74
N ASN A 5 16.62 -14.69 1.55
CA ASN A 5 17.31 -15.67 0.73
C ASN A 5 18.83 -15.46 0.86
N TYR A 6 19.47 -16.30 1.65
CA TYR A 6 20.92 -16.23 1.88
C TYR A 6 21.74 -16.58 0.64
N SER A 7 21.23 -17.48 -0.21
CA SER A 7 21.94 -17.92 -1.42
C SER A 7 22.02 -16.80 -2.47
N SER A 8 20.94 -16.05 -2.69
CA SER A 8 20.91 -14.90 -3.61
C SER A 8 21.31 -13.58 -2.94
N ARG A 9 21.48 -13.56 -1.60
CA ARG A 9 21.66 -12.35 -0.79
C ARG A 9 20.55 -11.34 -1.03
N GLU A 10 19.31 -11.79 -0.94
CA GLU A 10 18.12 -10.95 -1.12
C GLU A 10 17.22 -10.98 0.13
N ILE A 11 16.70 -9.81 0.47
CA ILE A 11 15.64 -9.63 1.46
C ILE A 11 14.39 -9.22 0.69
N ASN A 12 13.33 -10.03 0.80
CA ASN A 12 12.06 -9.76 0.14
C ASN A 12 11.06 -9.22 1.16
N CYS A 13 10.53 -8.04 0.91
CA CYS A 13 9.57 -7.35 1.76
C CYS A 13 8.26 -7.15 1.00
N LYS A 14 7.14 -7.34 1.68
CA LYS A 14 5.81 -7.20 1.10
C LYS A 14 5.12 -5.93 1.59
N ILE A 15 4.77 -5.05 0.67
CA ILE A 15 3.96 -3.85 0.93
C ILE A 15 2.61 -4.00 0.23
N VAL A 16 1.52 -3.80 0.97
CA VAL A 16 0.16 -3.91 0.45
C VAL A 16 -0.51 -2.54 0.43
N TYR A 17 -0.98 -2.14 -0.74
CA TYR A 17 -1.84 -0.97 -0.95
C TYR A 17 -3.28 -1.38 -0.71
N TYR A 18 -3.88 -0.88 0.35
CA TYR A 18 -5.24 -1.14 0.78
C TYR A 18 -6.12 0.11 0.64
N GLY A 19 -7.43 -0.05 0.69
CA GLY A 19 -8.39 1.06 0.56
C GLY A 19 -9.61 0.68 -0.27
N PRO A 20 -10.64 1.52 -0.30
CA PRO A 20 -11.91 1.22 -0.99
C PRO A 20 -11.75 1.04 -2.50
N GLY A 21 -12.79 0.57 -3.16
CA GLY A 21 -12.83 0.50 -4.62
C GLY A 21 -12.60 1.87 -5.26
N LEU A 22 -11.80 1.92 -6.34
CA LEU A 22 -11.54 3.12 -7.14
C LEU A 22 -10.76 4.25 -6.43
N CYS A 23 -10.22 4.04 -5.22
CA CYS A 23 -9.45 5.08 -4.51
C CYS A 23 -8.07 5.38 -5.13
N GLY A 24 -7.61 4.61 -6.12
CA GLY A 24 -6.36 4.88 -6.85
C GLY A 24 -5.17 3.98 -6.51
N LYS A 25 -5.38 2.81 -5.89
CA LYS A 25 -4.31 1.82 -5.60
C LYS A 25 -3.52 1.43 -6.85
N THR A 26 -4.22 0.97 -7.87
CA THR A 26 -3.64 0.61 -9.17
C THR A 26 -2.90 1.78 -9.83
N ALA A 27 -3.47 2.99 -9.77
CA ALA A 27 -2.85 4.19 -10.33
C ALA A 27 -1.51 4.52 -9.64
N ASN A 28 -1.41 4.32 -8.32
CA ASN A 28 -0.13 4.43 -7.59
C ASN A 28 0.93 3.47 -8.16
N LEU A 29 0.62 2.18 -8.29
CA LEU A 29 1.59 1.20 -8.81
C LEU A 29 1.97 1.47 -10.26
N GLN A 30 1.01 1.87 -11.10
CA GLN A 30 1.26 2.24 -12.49
C GLN A 30 2.18 3.45 -12.59
N TYR A 31 1.98 4.47 -11.73
CA TYR A 31 2.86 5.64 -11.70
C TYR A 31 4.28 5.29 -11.25
N ILE A 32 4.40 4.51 -10.17
CA ILE A 32 5.69 4.00 -9.68
C ILE A 32 6.40 3.23 -10.81
N TYR A 33 5.69 2.33 -11.49
CA TYR A 33 6.23 1.56 -12.59
C TYR A 33 6.75 2.45 -13.73
N LYS A 34 6.00 3.48 -14.14
CA LYS A 34 6.41 4.41 -15.20
C LYS A 34 7.68 5.19 -14.86
N ARG A 35 7.86 5.55 -13.58
CA ARG A 35 8.93 6.45 -13.12
C ARG A 35 10.16 5.73 -12.59
N THR A 36 10.08 4.44 -12.34
CA THR A 36 11.23 3.63 -11.89
C THR A 36 12.01 3.12 -13.09
N THR A 37 13.35 3.13 -12.99
CA THR A 37 14.22 2.65 -14.07
C THR A 37 14.06 1.13 -14.29
N PRO A 38 14.32 0.60 -15.50
CA PRO A 38 14.19 -0.83 -15.79
C PRO A 38 15.01 -1.73 -14.86
N GLU A 39 16.20 -1.26 -14.43
CA GLU A 39 17.12 -2.02 -13.57
C GLU A 39 16.60 -2.17 -12.14
N GLN A 40 15.73 -1.23 -11.71
CA GLN A 40 15.18 -1.19 -10.34
C GLN A 40 13.79 -1.81 -10.23
N LYS A 41 13.17 -2.19 -11.34
CA LYS A 41 11.82 -2.76 -11.34
C LYS A 41 11.73 -4.08 -12.08
N GLY A 42 10.84 -4.96 -11.64
CA GLY A 42 10.40 -6.10 -12.42
C GLY A 42 9.16 -5.77 -13.27
N LYS A 43 8.55 -6.80 -13.83
CA LYS A 43 7.32 -6.66 -14.62
C LYS A 43 6.13 -6.30 -13.73
N LEU A 44 5.38 -5.28 -14.09
CA LEU A 44 4.08 -5.02 -13.50
C LEU A 44 3.08 -6.07 -14.02
N ILE A 45 2.50 -6.83 -13.11
CA ILE A 45 1.47 -7.81 -13.40
C ILE A 45 0.16 -7.28 -12.85
N SER A 46 -0.86 -7.18 -13.70
CA SER A 46 -2.20 -6.78 -13.29
C SER A 46 -3.19 -7.86 -13.72
N LEU A 47 -3.90 -8.43 -12.76
CA LEU A 47 -4.99 -9.37 -13.00
C LEU A 47 -6.30 -8.58 -12.96
N ALA A 48 -6.65 -7.96 -14.10
CA ALA A 48 -7.89 -7.22 -14.31
C ALA A 48 -8.89 -8.01 -15.16
N THR A 49 -10.19 -7.70 -15.00
CA THR A 49 -11.21 -8.13 -15.98
C THR A 49 -11.25 -7.20 -17.18
N GLU A 50 -11.96 -7.63 -18.24
CA GLU A 50 -12.29 -6.81 -19.42
C GLU A 50 -13.05 -5.51 -19.08
N SER A 51 -13.61 -5.39 -17.86
CA SER A 51 -14.35 -4.22 -17.38
C SER A 51 -13.49 -3.20 -16.60
N GLU A 52 -12.19 -3.11 -16.86
CA GLU A 52 -11.23 -2.13 -16.26
C GLU A 52 -11.11 -2.16 -14.73
N ARG A 53 -11.56 -3.20 -14.04
CA ARG A 53 -11.48 -3.30 -12.58
C ARG A 53 -10.54 -4.42 -12.17
N THR A 54 -9.62 -4.14 -11.24
CA THR A 54 -8.73 -5.14 -10.64
C THR A 54 -9.56 -6.23 -9.98
N LEU A 55 -9.53 -7.44 -10.55
CA LEU A 55 -10.27 -8.59 -10.01
C LEU A 55 -9.59 -9.20 -8.80
N PHE A 56 -8.26 -9.31 -8.86
CA PHE A 56 -7.51 -9.97 -7.82
C PHE A 56 -6.47 -9.04 -7.19
N PHE A 57 -5.47 -8.60 -7.91
CA PHE A 57 -4.43 -7.69 -7.41
C PHE A 57 -3.52 -7.20 -8.54
N ASP A 58 -2.82 -6.08 -8.29
CA ASP A 58 -1.63 -5.70 -9.04
C ASP A 58 -0.40 -6.10 -8.26
N PHE A 59 0.67 -6.45 -8.96
CA PHE A 59 1.94 -6.83 -8.36
C PHE A 59 3.10 -6.13 -9.09
N LEU A 60 3.96 -5.46 -8.32
CA LEU A 60 5.14 -4.76 -8.83
C LEU A 60 6.36 -5.03 -7.93
N PRO A 61 7.37 -5.78 -8.38
CA PRO A 61 8.62 -5.91 -7.66
C PRO A 61 9.53 -4.71 -7.91
N LEU A 62 10.12 -4.17 -6.84
CA LEU A 62 11.08 -3.07 -6.85
C LEU A 62 12.34 -3.43 -6.08
N THR A 63 13.50 -3.01 -6.57
CA THR A 63 14.78 -3.12 -5.85
C THR A 63 15.18 -1.74 -5.35
N LEU A 64 15.22 -1.55 -4.02
CA LEU A 64 15.51 -0.27 -3.38
C LEU A 64 16.75 -0.39 -2.45
N GLY A 65 17.92 -0.52 -3.06
CA GLY A 65 19.20 -0.50 -2.32
C GLY A 65 19.59 -1.83 -1.70
N ALA A 66 20.53 -1.77 -0.71
CA ALA A 66 21.06 -2.93 -0.01
C ALA A 66 21.23 -2.64 1.49
N ILE A 67 21.07 -3.68 2.34
CA ILE A 67 21.34 -3.64 3.79
C ILE A 67 22.33 -4.73 4.11
N ARG A 68 23.47 -4.39 4.73
CA ARG A 68 24.51 -5.34 5.13
C ARG A 68 24.92 -6.31 4.01
N GLY A 69 24.98 -5.85 2.76
CA GLY A 69 25.33 -6.66 1.60
C GLY A 69 24.19 -7.50 1.01
N PHE A 70 22.98 -7.42 1.58
CA PHE A 70 21.77 -8.02 1.01
C PHE A 70 21.01 -7.01 0.19
N ARG A 71 20.61 -7.38 -1.03
CA ARG A 71 19.73 -6.58 -1.88
C ARG A 71 18.31 -6.59 -1.31
N VAL A 72 17.71 -5.43 -1.10
CA VAL A 72 16.33 -5.34 -0.62
C VAL A 72 15.39 -5.19 -1.80
N ARG A 73 14.46 -6.14 -1.91
CA ARG A 73 13.42 -6.16 -2.92
C ARG A 73 12.05 -5.98 -2.26
N PHE A 74 11.35 -4.93 -2.65
CA PHE A 74 9.97 -4.68 -2.24
C PHE A 74 9.01 -5.25 -3.27
N HIS A 75 8.06 -6.00 -2.79
CA HIS A 75 6.94 -6.56 -3.56
C HIS A 75 5.69 -5.76 -3.23
N LEU A 76 5.30 -4.87 -4.13
CA LEU A 76 4.11 -4.05 -3.97
C LEU A 76 2.89 -4.80 -4.50
N TYR A 77 1.82 -4.85 -3.71
CA TYR A 77 0.55 -5.47 -4.06
C TYR A 77 -0.58 -4.48 -3.88
N THR A 78 -1.61 -4.54 -4.73
CA THR A 78 -2.92 -3.92 -4.44
C THR A 78 -3.90 -5.00 -4.01
N VAL A 79 -4.92 -4.63 -3.24
CA VAL A 79 -6.07 -5.50 -2.97
C VAL A 79 -7.27 -5.06 -3.80
N PRO A 80 -8.17 -5.98 -4.19
CA PRO A 80 -9.45 -5.62 -4.77
C PRO A 80 -10.29 -4.87 -3.74
N GLY A 81 -10.76 -3.66 -4.11
CA GLY A 81 -11.51 -2.80 -3.21
C GLY A 81 -13.01 -3.09 -3.13
N GLN A 82 -13.52 -4.07 -3.88
CA GLN A 82 -14.94 -4.43 -3.87
C GLN A 82 -15.24 -5.45 -2.77
N VAL A 83 -16.44 -5.35 -2.18
CA VAL A 83 -16.88 -6.15 -1.02
C VAL A 83 -16.79 -7.66 -1.29
N PHE A 84 -17.11 -8.11 -2.49
CA PHE A 84 -17.15 -9.54 -2.87
C PHE A 84 -15.82 -10.28 -2.82
N TYR A 85 -14.69 -9.59 -2.68
CA TYR A 85 -13.35 -10.17 -2.71
C TYR A 85 -12.67 -10.28 -1.34
N ALA A 86 -13.42 -10.46 -0.26
CA ALA A 86 -12.89 -10.58 1.10
C ALA A 86 -11.82 -11.67 1.22
N ALA A 87 -12.05 -12.86 0.64
CA ALA A 87 -11.08 -13.96 0.67
C ALA A 87 -9.75 -13.59 -0.03
N SER A 88 -9.82 -12.88 -1.16
CA SER A 88 -8.63 -12.42 -1.90
C SER A 88 -7.84 -11.39 -1.09
N ARG A 89 -8.52 -10.42 -0.43
CA ARG A 89 -7.87 -9.44 0.44
C ARG A 89 -7.11 -10.12 1.58
N LYS A 90 -7.75 -11.09 2.25
CA LYS A 90 -7.16 -11.86 3.33
C LYS A 90 -5.91 -12.63 2.87
N LEU A 91 -5.97 -13.26 1.69
CA LEU A 91 -4.83 -13.97 1.12
C LEU A 91 -3.67 -13.03 0.79
N ILE A 92 -3.96 -11.86 0.22
CA ILE A 92 -2.94 -10.88 -0.14
C ILE A 92 -2.26 -10.30 1.10
N LEU A 93 -2.96 -10.13 2.23
CA LEU A 93 -2.39 -9.64 3.48
C LEU A 93 -1.44 -10.64 4.17
N LYS A 94 -1.51 -11.92 3.82
CA LYS A 94 -0.62 -12.93 4.42
C LYS A 94 0.86 -12.61 4.17
N GLY A 95 1.62 -12.52 5.26
CA GLY A 95 3.05 -12.19 5.21
C GLY A 95 3.34 -10.71 4.89
N VAL A 96 2.41 -9.80 5.13
CA VAL A 96 2.61 -8.36 4.93
C VAL A 96 3.65 -7.80 5.89
N ASP A 97 4.53 -6.94 5.37
CA ASP A 97 5.57 -6.24 6.14
C ASP A 97 5.29 -4.74 6.29
N GLY A 98 4.46 -4.17 5.42
CA GLY A 98 4.04 -2.78 5.49
C GLY A 98 2.76 -2.52 4.70
N ILE A 99 2.02 -1.49 5.10
CA ILE A 99 0.72 -1.17 4.51
C ILE A 99 0.68 0.31 4.11
N VAL A 100 0.16 0.57 2.92
CA VAL A 100 -0.28 1.89 2.47
C VAL A 100 -1.80 1.86 2.39
N PHE A 101 -2.46 2.69 3.20
CA PHE A 101 -3.90 2.88 3.11
C PHE A 101 -4.21 4.08 2.22
N VAL A 102 -4.79 3.81 1.05
CA VAL A 102 -5.15 4.83 0.07
C VAL A 102 -6.58 5.26 0.29
N VAL A 103 -6.74 6.47 0.79
CA VAL A 103 -8.02 7.14 1.05
C VAL A 103 -8.49 7.83 -0.22
N ASP A 104 -9.76 7.70 -0.55
CA ASP A 104 -10.43 8.53 -1.53
C ASP A 104 -10.91 9.82 -0.84
N SER A 105 -10.32 10.97 -1.18
CA SER A 105 -10.61 12.24 -0.50
C SER A 105 -12.00 12.83 -0.79
N GLN A 106 -12.77 12.26 -1.73
CA GLN A 106 -14.11 12.74 -2.06
C GLN A 106 -15.06 12.61 -0.86
N ILE A 107 -15.89 13.63 -0.61
CA ILE A 107 -16.80 13.68 0.55
C ILE A 107 -17.73 12.47 0.55
N GLU A 108 -18.30 12.11 -0.59
CA GLU A 108 -19.18 10.96 -0.75
C GLU A 108 -18.49 9.59 -0.56
N ARG A 109 -17.20 9.56 -0.35
CA ARG A 109 -16.40 8.35 -0.16
C ARG A 109 -15.93 8.12 1.29
N ILE A 110 -16.30 9.00 2.22
CA ILE A 110 -15.88 8.91 3.62
C ILE A 110 -16.29 7.58 4.23
N ASP A 111 -17.57 7.19 4.10
CA ASP A 111 -18.06 5.92 4.64
C ASP A 111 -17.33 4.71 4.03
N ALA A 112 -17.07 4.71 2.73
CA ALA A 112 -16.32 3.64 2.08
C ALA A 112 -14.86 3.56 2.57
N ASN A 113 -14.24 4.68 2.94
CA ASN A 113 -12.91 4.69 3.55
C ASN A 113 -12.96 4.07 4.96
N ILE A 114 -13.97 4.42 5.77
CA ILE A 114 -14.15 3.88 7.12
C ILE A 114 -14.34 2.37 7.06
N GLU A 115 -15.31 1.90 6.27
CA GLU A 115 -15.57 0.47 6.06
C GLU A 115 -14.31 -0.29 5.61
N SER A 116 -13.54 0.30 4.69
CA SER A 116 -12.31 -0.33 4.20
C SER A 116 -11.20 -0.38 5.26
N LEU A 117 -11.11 0.60 6.15
CA LEU A 117 -10.14 0.61 7.25
C LEU A 117 -10.51 -0.43 8.31
N GLU A 118 -11.79 -0.55 8.64
CA GLU A 118 -12.32 -1.57 9.55
C GLU A 118 -12.08 -2.98 8.98
N ASP A 119 -12.38 -3.20 7.69
CA ASP A 119 -12.10 -4.47 7.01
C ASP A 119 -10.59 -4.81 7.01
N LEU A 120 -9.71 -3.82 6.84
CA LEU A 120 -8.27 -4.01 6.98
C LEU A 120 -7.90 -4.49 8.39
N ARG A 121 -8.38 -3.81 9.43
CA ARG A 121 -8.12 -4.16 10.83
C ARG A 121 -8.62 -5.58 11.14
N PHE A 122 -9.83 -5.90 10.70
CA PHE A 122 -10.42 -7.22 10.87
C PHE A 122 -9.58 -8.31 10.17
N ASN A 123 -9.25 -8.15 8.89
CA ASN A 123 -8.49 -9.14 8.13
C ASN A 123 -7.06 -9.35 8.68
N LEU A 124 -6.44 -8.32 9.24
CA LEU A 124 -5.14 -8.43 9.91
C LEU A 124 -5.27 -9.20 11.23
N SER A 125 -6.27 -8.88 12.05
CA SER A 125 -6.48 -9.55 13.35
C SER A 125 -6.74 -11.04 13.20
N GLU A 126 -7.49 -11.44 12.17
CA GLU A 126 -7.74 -12.83 11.80
C GLU A 126 -6.47 -13.62 11.45
N GLN A 127 -5.39 -12.92 11.13
CA GLN A 127 -4.08 -13.51 10.82
C GLN A 127 -3.06 -13.31 11.94
N GLY A 128 -3.50 -12.81 13.10
CA GLY A 128 -2.65 -12.55 14.25
C GLY A 128 -1.75 -11.31 14.12
N TYR A 129 -2.04 -10.42 13.16
CA TYR A 129 -1.35 -9.12 13.04
C TYR A 129 -2.11 -8.04 13.81
N ASN A 130 -1.35 -7.10 14.38
CA ASN A 130 -1.88 -5.84 14.89
C ASN A 130 -1.41 -4.70 13.97
N LEU A 131 -2.35 -3.90 13.43
CA LEU A 131 -2.04 -2.78 12.54
C LEU A 131 -1.08 -1.77 13.19
N ASP A 132 -1.24 -1.50 14.51
CA ASP A 132 -0.42 -0.54 15.25
C ASP A 132 1.06 -0.94 15.37
N LYS A 133 1.36 -2.22 15.11
CA LYS A 133 2.72 -2.78 15.13
C LYS A 133 3.33 -2.93 13.75
N LEU A 134 2.56 -2.66 12.70
CA LEU A 134 3.03 -2.73 11.33
C LEU A 134 3.43 -1.35 10.81
N PRO A 135 4.48 -1.26 9.99
CA PRO A 135 4.74 -0.06 9.21
C PRO A 135 3.50 0.32 8.39
N PHE A 136 2.90 1.45 8.73
CA PHE A 136 1.63 1.91 8.18
C PHE A 136 1.73 3.36 7.75
N THR A 137 1.24 3.69 6.56
CA THR A 137 1.23 5.06 6.02
C THR A 137 -0.11 5.29 5.32
N ILE A 138 -0.72 6.45 5.55
CA ILE A 138 -1.96 6.87 4.89
C ILE A 138 -1.63 7.78 3.70
N GLN A 139 -2.30 7.57 2.57
CA GLN A 139 -2.29 8.48 1.44
C GLN A 139 -3.70 9.03 1.21
N TYR A 140 -3.89 10.32 1.43
CA TYR A 140 -5.12 11.03 1.05
C TYR A 140 -5.04 11.35 -0.44
N ASN A 141 -5.61 10.47 -1.27
CA ASN A 141 -5.52 10.55 -2.73
C ASN A 141 -6.66 11.37 -3.33
N LYS A 142 -6.51 11.76 -4.61
CA LYS A 142 -7.47 12.57 -5.38
C LYS A 142 -7.62 14.01 -4.86
N ARG A 143 -6.53 14.58 -4.32
CA ARG A 143 -6.54 15.96 -3.81
C ARG A 143 -6.69 17.02 -4.89
N ASP A 144 -6.68 16.65 -6.15
CA ASP A 144 -6.94 17.47 -7.33
C ASP A 144 -8.42 17.66 -7.67
N LEU A 145 -9.32 16.92 -7.02
CA LEU A 145 -10.75 17.05 -7.25
C LEU A 145 -11.37 18.21 -6.45
N GLN A 146 -12.54 18.69 -6.89
CA GLN A 146 -13.21 19.85 -6.28
C GLN A 146 -14.03 19.47 -5.02
N ASN A 147 -14.71 18.31 -5.03
CA ASN A 147 -15.58 17.87 -3.94
C ASN A 147 -14.83 16.93 -2.99
N ILE A 148 -13.87 17.49 -2.25
CA ILE A 148 -13.01 16.73 -1.31
C ILE A 148 -13.18 17.22 0.12
N ALA A 149 -13.10 16.28 1.06
CA ALA A 149 -13.12 16.60 2.48
C ALA A 149 -11.84 17.32 2.93
N PRO A 150 -11.92 18.25 3.90
CA PRO A 150 -10.76 18.83 4.54
C PRO A 150 -9.85 17.77 5.18
N LEU A 151 -8.53 18.01 5.19
CA LEU A 151 -7.58 17.08 5.79
C LEU A 151 -7.77 16.89 7.28
N GLU A 152 -8.17 17.96 7.97
CA GLU A 152 -8.47 17.93 9.40
C GLU A 152 -9.60 16.94 9.72
N GLU A 153 -10.65 16.95 8.90
CA GLU A 153 -11.78 16.02 9.03
C GLU A 153 -11.36 14.59 8.73
N LEU A 154 -10.64 14.37 7.62
CA LEU A 154 -10.13 13.04 7.26
C LEU A 154 -9.18 12.48 8.31
N ASN A 155 -8.28 13.31 8.87
CA ASN A 155 -7.39 12.90 9.95
C ASN A 155 -8.15 12.58 11.24
N ALA A 156 -9.15 13.37 11.60
CA ALA A 156 -9.95 13.12 12.80
C ALA A 156 -10.68 11.76 12.73
N ILE A 157 -11.16 11.39 11.55
CA ILE A 157 -11.92 10.15 11.33
C ILE A 157 -11.00 8.94 11.12
N LEU A 158 -9.97 9.06 10.29
CA LEU A 158 -9.19 7.92 9.78
C LEU A 158 -7.82 7.78 10.42
N ASN A 159 -7.31 8.82 11.10
CA ASN A 159 -5.95 8.87 11.63
C ASN A 159 -5.85 9.44 13.05
N PRO A 160 -6.65 8.95 14.02
CA PRO A 160 -6.60 9.47 15.39
C PRO A 160 -5.24 9.25 16.06
N ASP A 161 -4.47 8.25 15.64
CA ASP A 161 -3.20 7.84 16.23
C ASP A 161 -1.98 8.53 15.60
N THR A 162 -2.19 9.59 14.82
CA THR A 162 -1.11 10.40 14.18
C THR A 162 -0.12 9.59 13.32
N ILE A 163 -0.61 8.62 12.58
CA ILE A 163 0.17 7.83 11.63
C ILE A 163 0.72 8.73 10.51
N PRO A 164 1.93 8.49 9.98
CA PRO A 164 2.45 9.23 8.84
C PRO A 164 1.48 9.25 7.66
N TRP A 165 1.19 10.43 7.13
CA TRP A 165 0.28 10.59 6.00
C TRP A 165 0.82 11.59 4.97
N PHE A 166 0.33 11.47 3.74
CA PHE A 166 0.66 12.32 2.61
C PHE A 166 -0.57 12.62 1.77
N GLU A 167 -0.66 13.85 1.27
CA GLU A 167 -1.59 14.16 0.19
C GLU A 167 -1.11 13.52 -1.11
N GLY A 168 -2.05 13.07 -1.94
CA GLY A 168 -1.73 12.38 -3.18
C GLY A 168 -2.63 12.73 -4.34
N VAL A 169 -2.02 12.70 -5.52
CA VAL A 169 -2.70 12.65 -6.83
C VAL A 169 -2.00 11.55 -7.63
N ALA A 170 -2.49 10.31 -7.48
CA ALA A 170 -1.81 9.14 -8.03
C ALA A 170 -1.62 9.20 -9.55
N LEU A 171 -2.52 9.88 -10.28
CA LEU A 171 -2.44 10.03 -11.73
C LEU A 171 -1.26 10.91 -12.16
N THR A 172 -0.94 11.96 -11.41
CA THR A 172 0.15 12.91 -11.70
C THR A 172 1.43 12.58 -10.93
N GLY A 173 1.31 11.79 -9.85
CA GLY A 173 2.41 11.33 -9.01
C GLY A 173 2.68 12.16 -7.77
N VAL A 174 1.89 13.20 -7.51
CA VAL A 174 1.98 13.96 -6.26
C VAL A 174 1.81 13.00 -5.08
N GLY A 175 2.73 13.04 -4.12
CA GLY A 175 2.72 12.22 -2.90
C GLY A 175 2.99 10.72 -3.07
N VAL A 176 3.04 10.20 -4.32
CA VAL A 176 3.17 8.76 -4.58
C VAL A 176 4.49 8.19 -4.04
N PHE A 177 5.61 8.83 -4.36
CA PHE A 177 6.92 8.37 -3.87
C PHE A 177 7.16 8.71 -2.42
N ASP A 178 6.58 9.78 -1.88
CA ASP A 178 6.71 10.15 -0.47
C ASP A 178 6.00 9.12 0.41
N THR A 179 4.80 8.69 0.01
CA THR A 179 4.06 7.59 0.62
C THR A 179 4.87 6.28 0.59
N LEU A 180 5.39 5.89 -0.58
CA LEU A 180 6.18 4.68 -0.73
C LEU A 180 7.46 4.72 0.13
N LYS A 181 8.18 5.84 0.13
CA LYS A 181 9.40 6.01 0.94
C LYS A 181 9.10 5.91 2.43
N SER A 182 7.99 6.48 2.90
CA SER A 182 7.57 6.43 4.29
C SER A 182 7.36 4.99 4.76
N VAL A 183 6.50 4.23 4.09
CA VAL A 183 6.23 2.84 4.47
C VAL A 183 7.47 1.95 4.30
N ALA A 184 8.24 2.12 3.22
CA ALA A 184 9.47 1.37 3.00
C ALA A 184 10.52 1.63 4.09
N LYS A 185 10.68 2.89 4.53
CA LYS A 185 11.55 3.24 5.65
C LYS A 185 11.11 2.55 6.95
N GLY A 186 9.80 2.51 7.23
CA GLY A 186 9.25 1.78 8.37
C GLY A 186 9.61 0.30 8.32
N VAL A 187 9.39 -0.36 7.18
CA VAL A 187 9.74 -1.77 6.96
C VAL A 187 11.24 -2.02 7.16
N LEU A 188 12.10 -1.13 6.63
CA LEU A 188 13.55 -1.25 6.81
C LEU A 188 13.98 -1.07 8.27
N LEU A 189 13.31 -0.22 9.03
CA LEU A 189 13.59 -0.03 10.46
C LEU A 189 13.20 -1.27 11.26
N GLU A 190 12.03 -1.88 10.98
CA GLU A 190 11.63 -3.13 11.63
C GLU A 190 12.61 -4.27 11.30
N LEU A 191 13.05 -4.40 10.05
CA LEU A 191 14.07 -5.36 9.66
C LEU A 191 15.37 -5.20 10.49
N LYS A 192 15.84 -3.96 10.69
CA LYS A 192 17.06 -3.69 11.46
C LYS A 192 16.98 -4.07 12.93
N LYS A 193 15.78 -4.14 13.51
CA LYS A 193 15.58 -4.58 14.90
C LYS A 193 15.73 -6.09 15.05
N HIS A 194 15.49 -6.84 13.98
CA HIS A 194 15.51 -8.31 13.99
C HIS A 194 16.82 -8.91 13.45
N TYR A 195 17.68 -8.06 12.85
CA TYR A 195 18.97 -8.45 12.21
C TYR A 195 20.09 -7.45 12.53
#